data_f318eb97c479753bce4acd43977c85ba
#
_entry.id   f318eb97c479753bce4acd43977c85ba
#
_cell.length_a   1.000
_cell.length_b   1.000
_cell.length_c   1.000
_cell.angle_alpha   90.00
_cell.angle_beta   90.00
_cell.angle_gamma   90.00
#
_symmetry.space_group_name_H-M   'P 1'
#
loop_
_entity.id
_entity.type
_entity.pdbx_description
1 polymer ?
#
loop_
_entity_poly.entity_id
_entity_poly.type
_entity_poly.pdbx_seq_one_letter_code
_entity_poly.pdbx_strand_id
1 'polypeptide(L)'
;MRVFSLRGAHLIAMFARTPVAKEFRRWVLDILDRQAECSPIAKQFTDEELVNLCYLQLWMEKSQQMCKHIYPGMKQIGSELSGRIYDIAYETRYMSEETKKSLLREMKNLDTNNFVVKNAQPMLAKLRGEEWIH
;
A
#
# COMPACT_ATOMS: atom_id res chain seq x y z
N MET A 1 31.87 14.87 -37.34
CA MET A 1 31.81 14.20 -36.03
C MET A 1 30.37 13.85 -35.71
N ARG A 2 30.08 12.58 -35.60
CA ARG A 2 28.73 12.18 -35.24
C ARG A 2 28.57 12.21 -33.69
N VAL A 3 27.67 13.02 -33.20
CA VAL A 3 27.33 13.07 -31.78
C VAL A 3 26.13 12.15 -31.57
N PHE A 4 26.30 11.15 -30.74
CA PHE A 4 25.19 10.28 -30.34
C PHE A 4 24.50 10.87 -29.11
N SER A 5 23.16 10.73 -29.02
CA SER A 5 22.45 10.99 -27.83
C SER A 5 22.89 10.02 -26.71
N LEU A 6 22.68 10.38 -25.44
CA LEU A 6 22.99 9.50 -24.32
C LEU A 6 22.32 8.11 -24.50
N ARG A 7 21.12 8.09 -25.02
CA ARG A 7 20.36 6.87 -25.32
C ARG A 7 21.02 6.04 -26.43
N GLY A 8 21.55 6.71 -27.50
CA GLY A 8 22.28 6.04 -28.56
C GLY A 8 23.61 5.46 -28.08
N ALA A 9 24.33 6.19 -27.22
CA ALA A 9 25.55 5.70 -26.59
C ALA A 9 25.31 4.45 -25.73
N HIS A 10 24.21 4.39 -24.98
CA HIS A 10 23.80 3.22 -24.20
C HIS A 10 23.52 2.00 -25.09
N LEU A 11 22.81 2.18 -26.20
CA LEU A 11 22.52 1.10 -27.13
C LEU A 11 23.80 0.55 -27.77
N ILE A 12 24.73 1.40 -28.19
CA ILE A 12 26.02 0.99 -28.73
C ILE A 12 26.82 0.19 -27.69
N ALA A 13 26.90 0.68 -26.46
CA ALA A 13 27.58 0.00 -25.36
C ALA A 13 26.99 -1.38 -25.07
N MET A 14 25.66 -1.52 -25.14
CA MET A 14 24.97 -2.80 -24.89
C MET A 14 25.29 -3.87 -25.97
N PHE A 15 25.56 -3.47 -27.21
CA PHE A 15 25.85 -4.38 -28.31
C PHE A 15 27.33 -4.58 -28.57
N ALA A 16 28.21 -3.74 -28.05
CA ALA A 16 29.65 -3.88 -28.21
C ALA A 16 30.18 -5.09 -27.42
N ARG A 17 31.17 -5.79 -28.00
CA ARG A 17 31.79 -6.98 -27.39
C ARG A 17 33.13 -6.68 -26.72
N THR A 18 33.44 -5.44 -26.46
CA THR A 18 34.68 -5.05 -25.81
C THR A 18 34.61 -5.28 -24.29
N PRO A 19 35.75 -5.48 -23.56
CA PRO A 19 35.76 -5.57 -22.12
C PRO A 19 35.14 -4.36 -21.43
N VAL A 20 35.40 -3.16 -21.92
CA VAL A 20 34.86 -1.89 -21.42
C VAL A 20 33.33 -1.87 -21.57
N ALA A 21 32.80 -2.34 -22.69
CA ALA A 21 31.35 -2.43 -22.92
C ALA A 21 30.69 -3.45 -21.96
N LYS A 22 31.38 -4.54 -21.63
CA LYS A 22 30.89 -5.52 -20.62
C LYS A 22 30.81 -4.90 -19.22
N GLU A 23 31.81 -4.14 -18.83
CA GLU A 23 31.82 -3.41 -17.55
C GLU A 23 30.71 -2.35 -17.50
N PHE A 24 30.53 -1.61 -18.60
CA PHE A 24 29.47 -0.62 -18.72
C PHE A 24 28.07 -1.25 -18.59
N ARG A 25 27.83 -2.38 -19.27
CA ARG A 25 26.57 -3.12 -19.14
C ARG A 25 26.32 -3.57 -17.71
N ARG A 26 27.33 -4.12 -17.05
CA ARG A 26 27.24 -4.52 -15.63
C ARG A 26 26.88 -3.33 -14.75
N TRP A 27 27.56 -2.20 -14.92
CA TRP A 27 27.30 -0.98 -14.19
C TRP A 27 25.87 -0.46 -14.39
N VAL A 28 25.37 -0.45 -15.64
CA VAL A 28 23.99 -0.05 -15.96
C VAL A 28 22.98 -0.98 -15.28
N LEU A 29 23.20 -2.29 -15.33
CA LEU A 29 22.33 -3.27 -14.68
C LEU A 29 22.33 -3.08 -13.14
N ASP A 30 23.48 -2.85 -12.54
CA ASP A 30 23.59 -2.56 -11.11
C ASP A 30 22.82 -1.29 -10.71
N ILE A 31 22.86 -0.24 -11.53
CA ILE A 31 22.07 0.97 -11.29
C ILE A 31 20.59 0.70 -11.41
N LEU A 32 20.15 -0.05 -12.42
CA LEU A 32 18.75 -0.42 -12.61
C LEU A 32 18.22 -1.28 -11.45
N ASP A 33 19.02 -2.22 -10.98
CA ASP A 33 18.68 -3.06 -9.83
C ASP A 33 18.56 -2.23 -8.55
N ARG A 34 19.48 -1.31 -8.31
CA ARG A 34 19.40 -0.37 -7.17
C ARG A 34 18.17 0.53 -7.25
N GLN A 35 17.82 1.01 -8.44
CA GLN A 35 16.62 1.82 -8.64
C GLN A 35 15.35 0.98 -8.45
N ALA A 36 15.36 -0.30 -8.79
CA ALA A 36 14.25 -1.21 -8.53
C ALA A 36 14.09 -1.48 -7.03
N GLU A 37 15.20 -1.64 -6.29
CA GLU A 37 15.19 -1.82 -4.83
C GLU A 37 14.82 -0.55 -4.07
N CYS A 38 15.34 0.59 -4.51
CA CYS A 38 15.10 1.92 -3.94
C CYS A 38 14.04 2.70 -4.71
N SER A 39 13.18 2.03 -5.47
CA SER A 39 12.22 2.67 -6.35
C SER A 39 11.36 3.67 -5.60
N PRO A 40 11.25 4.93 -6.07
CA PRO A 40 10.27 5.89 -5.55
C PRO A 40 8.82 5.44 -5.71
N ILE A 41 8.58 4.33 -6.43
CA ILE A 41 7.30 3.62 -6.48
C ILE A 41 6.85 3.20 -5.07
N ALA A 42 7.78 3.03 -4.12
CA ALA A 42 7.48 2.78 -2.72
C ALA A 42 6.69 3.91 -2.03
N LYS A 43 6.66 5.13 -2.60
CA LYS A 43 5.86 6.27 -2.12
C LYS A 43 4.90 6.78 -3.20
N GLN A 44 4.03 5.93 -3.70
CA GLN A 44 2.94 6.36 -4.61
C GLN A 44 1.87 7.17 -3.89
N PHE A 45 1.75 7.02 -2.57
CA PHE A 45 0.81 7.73 -1.73
C PHE A 45 1.53 8.73 -0.84
N THR A 46 0.94 9.92 -0.68
CA THR A 46 1.39 10.87 0.33
C THR A 46 1.03 10.35 1.73
N ASP A 47 1.68 10.88 2.77
CA ASP A 47 1.36 10.52 4.15
C ASP A 47 -0.11 10.80 4.49
N GLU A 48 -0.68 11.88 3.96
CA GLU A 48 -2.09 12.24 4.14
C GLU A 48 -3.02 11.24 3.48
N GLU A 49 -2.70 10.80 2.26
CA GLU A 49 -3.44 9.75 1.57
C GLU A 49 -3.39 8.42 2.32
N LEU A 50 -2.23 8.04 2.85
CA LEU A 50 -2.08 6.83 3.68
C LEU A 50 -2.91 6.91 4.96
N VAL A 51 -2.93 8.06 5.62
CA VAL A 51 -3.78 8.30 6.79
C VAL A 51 -5.26 8.12 6.43
N ASN A 52 -5.70 8.67 5.30
CA ASN A 52 -7.08 8.50 4.83
C ASN A 52 -7.42 7.03 4.54
N LEU A 53 -6.51 6.29 3.94
CA LEU A 53 -6.68 4.85 3.71
C LEU A 53 -6.78 4.07 5.03
N CYS A 54 -6.01 4.46 6.04
CA CYS A 54 -6.10 3.87 7.38
C CYS A 54 -7.45 4.14 8.04
N TYR A 55 -8.00 5.35 7.88
CA TYR A 55 -9.36 5.65 8.33
C TYR A 55 -10.41 4.78 7.62
N LEU A 56 -10.31 4.62 6.31
CA LEU A 56 -11.20 3.74 5.54
C LEU A 56 -11.11 2.29 6.01
N GLN A 57 -9.92 1.80 6.28
CA GLN A 57 -9.72 0.46 6.82
C GLN A 57 -10.41 0.29 8.17
N LEU A 58 -10.25 1.25 9.07
CA LEU A 58 -10.90 1.22 10.39
C LEU A 58 -12.42 1.24 10.27
N TRP A 59 -12.96 2.07 9.39
CA TRP A 59 -14.39 2.10 9.10
C TRP A 59 -14.90 0.81 8.48
N MET A 60 -14.11 0.18 7.61
CA MET A 60 -14.45 -1.13 7.06
C MET A 60 -14.55 -2.20 8.15
N GLU A 61 -13.60 -2.24 9.08
CA GLU A 61 -13.65 -3.16 10.21
C GLU A 61 -14.88 -2.94 11.08
N LYS A 62 -15.21 -1.68 11.37
CA LYS A 62 -16.43 -1.33 12.13
C LYS A 62 -17.70 -1.75 11.38
N SER A 63 -17.74 -1.54 10.05
CA SER A 63 -18.87 -1.93 9.21
C SER A 63 -19.05 -3.45 9.20
N GLN A 64 -17.96 -4.21 9.12
CA GLN A 64 -17.99 -5.66 9.19
C GLN A 64 -18.55 -6.14 10.53
N GLN A 65 -18.11 -5.56 11.64
CA GLN A 65 -18.61 -5.89 12.99
C GLN A 65 -20.11 -5.57 13.12
N MET A 66 -20.53 -4.42 12.64
CA MET A 66 -21.93 -4.02 12.62
C MET A 66 -22.78 -5.00 11.78
N CYS A 67 -22.32 -5.32 10.57
CA CYS A 67 -23.02 -6.25 9.70
C CYS A 67 -23.13 -7.65 10.31
N LYS A 68 -22.09 -8.13 10.99
CA LYS A 68 -22.15 -9.40 11.75
C LYS A 68 -23.21 -9.36 12.85
N HIS A 69 -23.32 -8.23 13.52
CA HIS A 69 -24.28 -8.05 14.62
C HIS A 69 -25.72 -8.01 14.14
N ILE A 70 -26.01 -7.32 13.04
CA ILE A 70 -27.37 -7.17 12.52
C ILE A 70 -27.82 -8.29 11.60
N TYR A 71 -26.91 -9.06 11.01
CA TYR A 71 -27.21 -10.09 10.03
C TYR A 71 -28.26 -11.11 10.48
N PRO A 72 -28.15 -11.71 11.70
CA PRO A 72 -29.15 -12.69 12.15
C PRO A 72 -30.58 -12.13 12.18
N GLY A 73 -30.75 -10.88 12.65
CA GLY A 73 -32.06 -10.22 12.66
C GLY A 73 -32.58 -9.93 11.27
N MET A 74 -31.74 -9.46 10.36
CA MET A 74 -32.12 -9.16 8.97
C MET A 74 -32.50 -10.44 8.20
N LYS A 75 -31.82 -11.54 8.46
CA LYS A 75 -32.15 -12.85 7.90
C LYS A 75 -33.51 -13.35 8.44
N GLN A 76 -33.74 -13.20 9.72
CA GLN A 76 -34.98 -13.63 10.39
C GLN A 76 -36.22 -12.92 9.85
N ILE A 77 -36.12 -11.62 9.59
CA ILE A 77 -37.24 -10.83 9.02
C ILE A 77 -37.36 -10.99 7.48
N GLY A 78 -36.49 -11.77 6.84
CA GLY A 78 -36.51 -11.99 5.40
C GLY A 78 -36.16 -10.78 4.55
N SER A 79 -35.31 -9.88 5.06
CA SER A 79 -34.88 -8.69 4.33
C SER A 79 -34.09 -9.04 3.08
N GLU A 80 -34.39 -8.37 1.96
CA GLU A 80 -33.63 -8.47 0.71
C GLU A 80 -32.17 -8.01 0.87
N LEU A 81 -31.88 -7.20 1.91
CA LEU A 81 -30.53 -6.71 2.20
C LEU A 81 -29.68 -7.75 2.95
N SER A 82 -30.26 -8.84 3.43
CA SER A 82 -29.54 -9.83 4.24
C SER A 82 -28.33 -10.42 3.50
N GLY A 83 -28.42 -10.66 2.20
CA GLY A 83 -27.30 -11.14 1.39
C GLY A 83 -26.14 -10.15 1.32
N ARG A 84 -26.41 -8.87 1.10
CA ARG A 84 -25.39 -7.81 1.06
C ARG A 84 -24.74 -7.60 2.44
N ILE A 85 -25.53 -7.70 3.48
CA ILE A 85 -25.02 -7.60 4.86
C ILE A 85 -24.09 -8.78 5.15
N TYR A 86 -24.44 -9.98 4.73
CA TYR A 86 -23.57 -11.16 4.82
C TYR A 86 -22.26 -10.97 4.07
N ASP A 87 -22.31 -10.47 2.82
CA ASP A 87 -21.13 -10.25 2.01
C ASP A 87 -20.16 -9.27 2.71
N ILE A 88 -20.67 -8.18 3.25
CA ILE A 88 -19.85 -7.22 3.99
C ILE A 88 -19.27 -7.85 5.27
N ALA A 89 -20.08 -8.63 5.98
CA ALA A 89 -19.67 -9.22 7.26
C ALA A 89 -18.60 -10.30 7.10
N TYR A 90 -18.67 -11.12 6.04
CA TYR A 90 -17.89 -12.34 5.91
C TYR A 90 -17.04 -12.43 4.63
N GLU A 91 -17.58 -12.08 3.47
CA GLU A 91 -16.87 -12.23 2.20
C GLU A 91 -15.72 -11.22 2.02
N THR A 92 -15.84 -10.03 2.59
CA THR A 92 -14.79 -9.00 2.51
C THR A 92 -13.68 -9.20 3.54
N ARG A 93 -13.78 -10.19 4.41
CA ARG A 93 -12.84 -10.41 5.51
C ARG A 93 -11.40 -10.57 5.04
N TYR A 94 -11.18 -11.43 4.06
CA TYR A 94 -9.84 -11.69 3.54
C TYR A 94 -9.19 -10.42 2.96
N MET A 95 -9.94 -9.68 2.12
CA MET A 95 -9.44 -8.42 1.55
C MET A 95 -9.09 -7.41 2.64
N SER A 96 -9.95 -7.29 3.64
CA SER A 96 -9.76 -6.36 4.76
C SER A 96 -8.51 -6.72 5.56
N GLU A 97 -8.29 -7.98 5.87
CA GLU A 97 -7.11 -8.47 6.58
C GLU A 97 -5.81 -8.22 5.81
N GLU A 98 -5.79 -8.51 4.50
CA GLU A 98 -4.62 -8.29 3.64
C GLU A 98 -4.33 -6.79 3.44
N THR A 99 -5.37 -5.97 3.24
CA THR A 99 -5.22 -4.52 3.15
C THR A 99 -4.67 -3.93 4.45
N LYS A 100 -5.17 -4.41 5.59
CA LYS A 100 -4.68 -3.99 6.90
C LYS A 100 -3.19 -4.26 7.07
N LYS A 101 -2.72 -5.45 6.71
CA LYS A 101 -1.29 -5.81 6.76
C LYS A 101 -0.45 -4.84 5.93
N SER A 102 -0.90 -4.53 4.72
CA SER A 102 -0.22 -3.60 3.82
C SER A 102 -0.17 -2.19 4.40
N LEU A 103 -1.28 -1.70 4.92
CA LEU A 103 -1.35 -0.38 5.55
C LEU A 103 -0.46 -0.29 6.80
N LEU A 104 -0.48 -1.31 7.66
CA LEU A 104 0.38 -1.36 8.85
C LEU A 104 1.88 -1.35 8.49
N ARG A 105 2.25 -1.98 7.38
CA ARG A 105 3.62 -1.93 6.87
C ARG A 105 4.00 -0.53 6.42
N GLU A 106 3.15 0.13 5.64
CA GLU A 106 3.39 1.48 5.12
C GLU A 106 3.36 2.56 6.23
N MET A 107 2.55 2.37 7.27
CA MET A 107 2.46 3.27 8.42
C MET A 107 3.80 3.46 9.14
N LYS A 108 4.71 2.50 9.07
CA LYS A 108 6.03 2.61 9.70
C LYS A 108 6.89 3.72 9.09
N ASN A 109 6.59 4.12 7.86
CA ASN A 109 7.33 5.12 7.10
C ASN A 109 6.67 6.50 7.13
N LEU A 110 5.61 6.69 7.91
CA LEU A 110 4.95 7.98 8.04
C LEU A 110 5.83 9.01 8.76
N ASP A 111 5.86 10.24 8.25
CA ASP A 111 6.55 11.34 8.89
C ASP A 111 5.77 11.80 10.12
N THR A 112 6.32 11.57 11.30
CA THR A 112 5.71 11.95 12.59
C THR A 112 5.65 13.46 12.80
N ASN A 113 6.40 14.25 12.02
CA ASN A 113 6.35 15.71 12.07
C ASN A 113 5.18 16.29 11.26
N ASN A 114 4.58 15.50 10.38
CA ASN A 114 3.41 15.91 9.62
C ASN A 114 2.22 16.10 10.57
N PHE A 115 1.58 17.25 10.48
CA PHE A 115 0.43 17.61 11.35
C PHE A 115 -0.72 16.61 11.22
N VAL A 116 -1.04 16.17 10.01
CA VAL A 116 -2.11 15.19 9.75
C VAL A 116 -1.79 13.84 10.40
N VAL A 117 -0.56 13.37 10.25
CA VAL A 117 -0.08 12.12 10.87
C VAL A 117 -0.12 12.23 12.39
N LYS A 118 0.32 13.36 12.94
CA LYS A 118 0.31 13.61 14.39
C LYS A 118 -1.12 13.55 14.96
N ASN A 119 -2.07 14.19 14.30
CA ASN A 119 -3.47 14.19 14.74
C ASN A 119 -4.15 12.82 14.56
N ALA A 120 -3.66 12.00 13.63
CA ALA A 120 -4.20 10.68 13.36
C ALA A 120 -3.64 9.58 14.29
N GLN A 121 -2.68 9.88 15.16
CA GLN A 121 -2.06 8.87 16.03
C GLN A 121 -3.07 8.05 16.84
N PRO A 122 -4.13 8.62 17.42
CA PRO A 122 -5.16 7.83 18.11
C PRO A 122 -5.82 6.78 17.22
N MET A 123 -6.17 7.15 16.00
CA MET A 123 -6.78 6.24 15.03
C MET A 123 -5.78 5.15 14.60
N LEU A 124 -4.53 5.54 14.33
CA LEU A 124 -3.47 4.62 13.93
C LEU A 124 -3.18 3.59 15.03
N ALA A 125 -3.23 3.99 16.29
CA ALA A 125 -3.10 3.09 17.42
C ALA A 125 -4.23 2.07 17.47
N LYS A 126 -5.47 2.48 17.24
CA LYS A 126 -6.62 1.56 17.13
C LYS A 126 -6.45 0.57 15.99
N LEU A 127 -5.96 1.02 14.85
CA LEU A 127 -5.73 0.16 13.70
C LEU A 127 -4.66 -0.90 13.98
N ARG A 128 -3.63 -0.56 14.78
CA ARG A 128 -2.60 -1.51 15.23
C ARG A 128 -3.12 -2.54 16.24
N GLY A 129 -4.32 -2.36 16.78
CA GLY A 129 -4.88 -3.21 17.81
C GLY A 129 -4.47 -2.82 19.23
N GLU A 130 -3.91 -1.63 19.42
CA GLU A 130 -3.66 -1.07 20.74
C GLU A 130 -5.00 -0.67 21.36
N GLU A 131 -5.36 -1.34 22.43
CA GLU A 131 -6.59 -1.00 23.17
C GLU A 131 -6.41 0.33 23.90
N TRP A 132 -7.34 1.24 23.69
CA TRP A 132 -7.46 2.41 24.53
C TRP A 132 -8.04 1.99 25.87
N ILE A 133 -7.21 1.98 26.87
CA ILE A 133 -7.66 1.91 28.23
C ILE A 133 -8.23 3.30 28.55
N HIS A 134 -9.54 3.39 28.59
CA HIS A 134 -10.24 4.54 29.15
C HIS A 134 -10.32 4.41 30.66
#